data_c9d41d9596610e22e67ae53732800b0e
#
_entry.id   c9d41d9596610e22e67ae53732800b0e
#
_cell.length_a   1.000
_cell.length_b   1.000
_cell.length_c   1.000
_cell.angle_alpha   90.00
_cell.angle_beta   90.00
_cell.angle_gamma   90.00
#
_symmetry.space_group_name_H-M   'P 1'
#
loop_
_entity.id
_entity.type
_entity.pdbx_description
1 polymer ?
#
loop_
_entity_poly.entity_id
_entity_poly.type
_entity_poly.pdbx_seq_one_letter_code
_entity_poly.pdbx_strand_id
1 'polypeptide(L)'
;MTRAVFSPAAGSAAERLPDVDMSTDLGLLELPGPVLTASGCAAAGRELDQFFDITELGGIVTKSVMLQPRSGRATPRMAETPSGMLNSIGLQGPGIDQFIEKDLAWLHQRGARTIVSIAGSNVDEYSKLAQ
;
A
#
# COMPACT_ATOMS: atom_id res chain seq x y z
N MET A 1 -3.76 5.25 27.59
CA MET A 1 -2.47 4.70 27.12
C MET A 1 -1.62 5.85 26.60
N THR A 2 -0.54 6.17 27.31
CA THR A 2 0.29 7.35 27.08
C THR A 2 1.22 7.08 25.89
N ARG A 3 1.11 7.90 24.87
CA ARG A 3 1.95 7.86 23.66
C ARG A 3 3.38 8.25 24.07
N ALA A 4 4.34 7.36 23.95
CA ALA A 4 5.76 7.70 24.15
C ALA A 4 6.22 8.58 22.97
N VAL A 5 6.37 9.87 23.25
CA VAL A 5 7.02 10.81 22.33
C VAL A 5 8.52 10.59 22.46
N PHE A 6 9.14 10.05 21.43
CA PHE A 6 10.59 9.99 21.35
C PHE A 6 11.10 11.42 21.11
N SER A 7 11.59 12.07 22.15
CA SER A 7 12.27 13.35 22.02
C SER A 7 13.76 13.07 21.80
N PRO A 8 14.36 13.47 20.67
CA PRO A 8 15.81 13.34 20.51
C PRO A 8 16.49 14.27 21.50
N ALA A 9 17.50 13.74 22.21
CA ALA A 9 18.32 14.50 23.12
C ALA A 9 18.98 15.69 22.40
N ALA A 10 18.92 16.87 23.01
CA ALA A 10 19.60 18.07 22.55
C ALA A 10 21.13 17.84 22.58
N GLY A 11 21.70 17.60 21.41
CA GLY A 11 23.15 17.45 21.24
C GLY A 11 23.57 17.87 19.85
N SER A 12 24.33 18.97 19.77
CA SER A 12 24.99 19.60 18.64
C SER A 12 24.06 20.14 17.53
N ALA A 13 24.37 21.36 17.07
CA ALA A 13 23.76 21.95 15.89
C ALA A 13 23.99 21.01 14.69
N ALA A 14 23.03 20.11 14.49
CA ALA A 14 22.98 19.31 13.27
C ALA A 14 22.85 20.32 12.12
N GLU A 15 23.86 20.37 11.29
CA GLU A 15 23.85 21.08 10.03
C GLU A 15 22.55 20.69 9.33
N ARG A 16 21.63 21.66 9.16
CA ARG A 16 20.39 21.39 8.43
C ARG A 16 20.79 21.02 7.03
N LEU A 17 20.56 19.78 6.66
CA LEU A 17 20.66 19.34 5.27
C LEU A 17 19.78 20.27 4.43
N PRO A 18 20.23 20.63 3.21
CA PRO A 18 19.41 21.44 2.32
C PRO A 18 18.05 20.74 2.12
N ASP A 19 17.00 21.54 2.04
CA ASP A 19 15.66 21.07 1.74
C ASP A 19 15.69 20.51 0.29
N VAL A 20 15.57 19.20 0.19
CA VAL A 20 15.62 18.51 -1.11
C VAL A 20 14.19 18.26 -1.55
N ASP A 21 13.84 18.80 -2.71
CA ASP A 21 12.57 18.48 -3.34
C ASP A 21 12.58 17.01 -3.79
N MET A 22 11.71 16.21 -3.15
CA MET A 22 11.56 14.77 -3.40
C MET A 22 10.37 14.48 -4.32
N SER A 23 9.66 15.50 -4.81
CA SER A 23 8.51 15.30 -5.70
C SER A 23 8.91 14.54 -6.95
N THR A 24 8.00 13.72 -7.45
CA THR A 24 8.24 12.86 -8.61
C THR A 24 7.01 12.89 -9.51
N ASP A 25 7.24 13.08 -10.79
CA ASP A 25 6.18 13.12 -11.81
C ASP A 25 6.11 11.78 -12.55
N LEU A 26 4.91 11.20 -12.59
CA LEU A 26 4.56 10.00 -13.37
C LEU A 26 3.65 10.37 -14.57
N GLY A 27 3.83 11.53 -15.15
CA GLY A 27 3.07 12.05 -16.28
C GLY A 27 1.80 12.77 -15.82
N LEU A 28 0.71 12.08 -15.60
CA LEU A 28 -0.55 12.66 -15.12
C LEU A 28 -0.69 12.66 -13.60
N LEU A 29 0.25 12.05 -12.89
CA LEU A 29 0.23 11.89 -11.44
C LEU A 29 1.52 12.44 -10.85
N GLU A 30 1.40 13.52 -10.10
CA GLU A 30 2.47 14.06 -9.28
C GLU A 30 2.46 13.40 -7.90
N LEU A 31 3.61 12.90 -7.47
CA LEU A 31 3.83 12.25 -6.19
C LEU A 31 4.67 13.16 -5.27
N PRO A 32 4.35 13.24 -3.97
CA PRO A 32 5.13 14.04 -3.01
C PRO A 32 6.53 13.46 -2.74
N GLY A 33 6.80 12.26 -3.20
CA GLY A 33 8.10 11.59 -3.04
C GLY A 33 8.20 10.33 -3.89
N PRO A 34 9.41 9.78 -4.08
CA PRO A 34 9.65 8.67 -5.00
C PRO A 34 9.37 7.28 -4.39
N VAL A 35 9.01 7.20 -3.10
CA VAL A 35 8.83 5.93 -2.41
C VAL A 35 7.36 5.51 -2.46
N LEU A 36 7.11 4.35 -3.03
CA LEU A 36 5.79 3.71 -3.11
C LEU A 36 5.81 2.36 -2.40
N THR A 37 4.67 1.95 -1.86
CA THR A 37 4.52 0.53 -1.49
C THR A 37 4.42 -0.33 -2.74
N ALA A 38 4.75 -1.62 -2.64
CA ALA A 38 4.48 -2.58 -3.71
C ALA A 38 3.17 -3.33 -3.45
N SER A 39 2.48 -3.72 -4.52
CA SER A 39 1.25 -4.52 -4.40
C SER A 39 1.48 -5.79 -3.59
N GLY A 40 0.63 -6.02 -2.59
CA GLY A 40 0.70 -7.18 -1.70
C GLY A 40 1.60 -7.02 -0.47
N CYS A 41 2.37 -5.93 -0.33
CA CYS A 41 3.23 -5.68 0.83
C CYS A 41 2.49 -5.03 1.99
N ALA A 42 1.55 -4.13 1.70
CA ALA A 42 0.94 -3.22 2.66
C ALA A 42 -0.60 -3.29 2.67
N ALA A 43 -1.20 -4.29 2.07
CA ALA A 43 -2.65 -4.38 1.88
C ALA A 43 -3.24 -3.05 1.36
N ALA A 44 -4.02 -2.33 2.17
CA ALA A 44 -4.50 -0.97 1.91
C ALA A 44 -3.79 0.09 2.79
N GLY A 45 -2.70 -0.25 3.47
CA GLY A 45 -1.89 0.70 4.25
C GLY A 45 -2.33 0.90 5.71
N ARG A 46 -3.46 0.32 6.16
CA ARG A 46 -3.98 0.53 7.53
C ARG A 46 -3.01 0.09 8.61
N GLU A 47 -2.29 -1.00 8.39
CA GLU A 47 -1.29 -1.52 9.31
C GLU A 47 -0.08 -0.60 9.38
N LEU A 48 0.36 -0.05 8.25
CA LEU A 48 1.47 0.90 8.20
C LEU A 48 1.13 2.23 8.88
N ASP A 49 -0.10 2.71 8.74
CA ASP A 49 -0.58 3.96 9.36
C ASP A 49 -0.52 3.96 10.89
N GLN A 50 -0.33 2.78 11.51
CA GLN A 50 -0.11 2.65 12.94
C GLN A 50 1.33 3.01 13.37
N PHE A 51 2.29 2.99 12.44
CA PHE A 51 3.71 3.22 12.72
C PHE A 51 4.16 4.61 12.27
N PHE A 52 3.62 5.11 11.16
CA PHE A 52 3.92 6.45 10.62
C PHE A 52 2.74 6.93 9.75
N ASP A 53 2.71 8.22 9.45
CA ASP A 53 1.69 8.78 8.56
C ASP A 53 1.94 8.31 7.11
N ILE A 54 1.06 7.49 6.58
CA ILE A 54 1.21 6.94 5.22
C ILE A 54 1.17 7.99 4.12
N THR A 55 0.71 9.21 4.42
CA THR A 55 0.72 10.33 3.46
C THR A 55 2.12 10.88 3.21
N GLU A 56 3.10 10.54 4.05
CA GLU A 56 4.52 10.85 3.85
C GLU A 56 5.15 10.02 2.72
N LEU A 57 4.51 8.92 2.32
CA LEU A 57 4.91 8.14 1.14
C LEU A 57 4.49 8.86 -0.14
N GLY A 58 5.23 8.63 -1.21
CA GLY A 58 4.82 9.04 -2.57
C GLY A 58 3.47 8.47 -2.96
N GLY A 59 3.15 7.25 -2.50
CA GLY A 59 1.83 6.66 -2.66
C GLY A 59 1.72 5.23 -2.16
N ILE A 60 0.49 4.78 -2.02
CA ILE A 60 0.13 3.41 -1.64
C ILE A 60 -0.31 2.64 -2.88
N VAL A 61 0.47 1.63 -3.27
CA VAL A 61 0.02 0.63 -4.24
C VAL A 61 -0.69 -0.48 -3.48
N THR A 62 -1.98 -0.64 -3.73
CA THR A 62 -2.81 -1.58 -2.96
C THR A 62 -2.52 -3.04 -3.31
N LYS A 63 -2.95 -3.96 -2.43
CA LYS A 63 -3.10 -5.37 -2.80
C LYS A 63 -4.00 -5.48 -4.02
N SER A 64 -3.66 -6.38 -4.97
CA SER A 64 -4.47 -6.58 -6.17
C SER A 64 -5.92 -6.92 -5.82
N VAL A 65 -6.84 -6.12 -6.34
CA VAL A 65 -8.28 -6.26 -6.16
C VAL A 65 -8.86 -7.04 -7.34
N MET A 66 -9.73 -7.97 -7.06
CA MET A 66 -10.48 -8.74 -8.05
C MET A 66 -11.95 -8.33 -8.07
N LEU A 67 -12.64 -8.63 -9.16
CA LEU A 67 -14.07 -8.30 -9.30
C LEU A 67 -14.90 -8.96 -8.19
N GLN A 68 -14.65 -10.24 -7.92
CA GLN A 68 -15.36 -11.00 -6.90
C GLN A 68 -14.47 -11.28 -5.66
N PRO A 69 -15.07 -11.43 -4.47
CA PRO A 69 -14.34 -11.85 -3.28
C PRO A 69 -13.65 -13.21 -3.48
N ARG A 70 -12.45 -13.36 -2.90
CA ARG A 70 -11.70 -14.62 -2.92
C ARG A 70 -11.15 -14.94 -1.54
N SER A 71 -11.41 -16.13 -1.06
CA SER A 71 -10.84 -16.65 0.19
C SER A 71 -9.35 -16.99 0.11
N GLY A 72 -8.81 -17.07 -1.12
CA GLY A 72 -7.47 -17.60 -1.35
C GLY A 72 -7.41 -19.13 -1.24
N ARG A 73 -6.19 -19.65 -1.15
CA ARG A 73 -5.97 -21.10 -0.98
C ARG A 73 -6.00 -21.49 0.50
N ALA A 74 -6.36 -22.76 0.75
CA ALA A 74 -6.22 -23.35 2.08
C ALA A 74 -4.74 -23.43 2.50
N THR A 75 -4.50 -23.43 3.82
CA THR A 75 -3.17 -23.66 4.40
C THR A 75 -2.81 -25.16 4.35
N PRO A 76 -1.48 -25.50 4.21
CA PRO A 76 -0.33 -24.60 4.12
C PRO A 76 -0.21 -23.94 2.74
N ARG A 77 0.10 -22.67 2.71
CA ARG A 77 0.22 -21.88 1.47
C ARG A 77 1.50 -21.05 1.37
N MET A 78 2.43 -21.32 2.27
CA MET A 78 3.79 -20.78 2.26
C MET A 78 4.76 -21.90 2.61
N ALA A 79 5.95 -21.89 1.98
CA ALA A 79 7.03 -22.84 2.24
C ALA A 79 8.36 -22.12 2.15
N GLU A 80 9.24 -22.39 3.11
CA GLU A 80 10.63 -21.92 3.08
C GLU A 80 11.46 -22.74 2.08
N THR A 81 12.45 -22.08 1.50
CA THR A 81 13.49 -22.69 0.66
C THR A 81 14.85 -22.29 1.20
N PRO A 82 15.96 -22.93 0.80
CA PRO A 82 17.29 -22.60 1.31
C PRO A 82 17.70 -21.13 1.15
N SER A 83 17.13 -20.41 0.17
CA SER A 83 17.49 -19.03 -0.14
C SER A 83 16.28 -18.11 -0.32
N GLY A 84 15.11 -18.48 0.18
CA GLY A 84 13.91 -17.65 0.03
C GLY A 84 12.64 -18.35 0.49
N MET A 85 11.52 -17.95 -0.09
CA MET A 85 10.20 -18.45 0.26
C MET A 85 9.32 -18.60 -0.98
N LEU A 86 8.56 -19.66 -1.03
CA LEU A 86 7.48 -19.86 -2.00
C LEU A 86 6.14 -19.55 -1.34
N ASN A 87 5.23 -18.95 -2.07
CA ASN A 87 3.86 -18.77 -1.60
C ASN A 87 2.84 -19.13 -2.70
N SER A 88 1.65 -19.50 -2.24
CA SER A 88 0.48 -19.77 -3.06
C SER A 88 -0.77 -19.23 -2.37
N ILE A 89 -0.80 -17.91 -2.14
CA ILE A 89 -1.88 -17.25 -1.39
C ILE A 89 -3.21 -17.29 -2.16
N GLY A 90 -3.17 -17.16 -3.48
CA GLY A 90 -4.35 -17.30 -4.36
C GLY A 90 -5.17 -16.02 -4.48
N LEU A 91 -4.54 -14.85 -4.45
CA LEU A 91 -5.18 -13.54 -4.63
C LEU A 91 -6.35 -13.31 -3.65
N GLN A 92 -6.16 -13.68 -2.40
CA GLN A 92 -7.16 -13.45 -1.35
C GLN A 92 -7.52 -11.96 -1.27
N GLY A 93 -8.82 -11.66 -1.26
CA GLY A 93 -9.30 -10.29 -1.15
C GLY A 93 -10.82 -10.18 -1.06
N PRO A 94 -11.30 -8.98 -0.69
CA PRO A 94 -12.72 -8.74 -0.40
C PRO A 94 -13.59 -8.58 -1.65
N GLY A 95 -13.00 -8.45 -2.85
CA GLY A 95 -13.68 -8.01 -4.06
C GLY A 95 -13.77 -6.49 -4.18
N ILE A 96 -14.13 -6.04 -5.40
CA ILE A 96 -14.11 -4.61 -5.74
C ILE A 96 -15.10 -3.78 -4.91
N ASP A 97 -16.31 -4.28 -4.71
CA ASP A 97 -17.36 -3.52 -4.02
C ASP A 97 -16.97 -3.19 -2.57
N GLN A 98 -16.51 -4.20 -1.83
CA GLN A 98 -16.06 -3.99 -0.45
C GLN A 98 -14.76 -3.16 -0.39
N PHE A 99 -13.88 -3.31 -1.36
CA PHE A 99 -12.67 -2.50 -1.44
C PHE A 99 -13.01 -1.02 -1.61
N ILE A 100 -13.92 -0.68 -2.53
CA ILE A 100 -14.35 0.72 -2.76
C ILE A 100 -14.98 1.29 -1.48
N GLU A 101 -15.91 0.53 -0.89
CA GLU A 101 -16.67 0.98 0.29
C GLU A 101 -15.79 1.23 1.52
N LYS A 102 -14.80 0.37 1.75
CA LYS A 102 -14.01 0.39 3.00
C LYS A 102 -12.61 0.93 2.83
N ASP A 103 -11.84 0.31 1.93
CA ASP A 103 -10.41 0.59 1.87
C ASP A 103 -10.10 1.83 1.04
N LEU A 104 -10.72 1.97 -0.12
CA LEU A 104 -10.53 3.14 -0.96
C LEU A 104 -11.11 4.40 -0.30
N ALA A 105 -12.30 4.29 0.31
CA ALA A 105 -12.90 5.38 1.06
C ALA A 105 -11.99 5.85 2.21
N TRP A 106 -11.39 4.92 2.94
CA TRP A 106 -10.46 5.23 4.02
C TRP A 106 -9.17 5.88 3.51
N LEU A 107 -8.55 5.34 2.46
CA LEU A 107 -7.36 5.93 1.84
C LEU A 107 -7.62 7.37 1.37
N HIS A 108 -8.77 7.60 0.76
CA HIS A 108 -9.19 8.94 0.34
C HIS A 108 -9.37 9.89 1.52
N GLN A 109 -10.01 9.44 2.62
CA GLN A 109 -10.16 10.23 3.84
C GLN A 109 -8.82 10.57 4.50
N ARG A 110 -7.83 9.67 4.41
CA ARG A 110 -6.48 9.93 4.88
C ARG A 110 -5.70 10.91 3.98
N GLY A 111 -6.17 11.16 2.76
CA GLY A 111 -5.44 11.96 1.78
C GLY A 111 -4.25 11.22 1.16
N ALA A 112 -4.18 9.89 1.29
CA ALA A 112 -3.10 9.09 0.73
C ALA A 112 -3.22 8.99 -0.80
N ARG A 113 -2.12 9.22 -1.50
CA ARG A 113 -2.04 8.94 -2.95
C ARG A 113 -2.15 7.45 -3.18
N THR A 114 -3.15 7.05 -3.96
CA THR A 114 -3.51 5.64 -4.10
C THR A 114 -3.40 5.18 -5.54
N ILE A 115 -2.67 4.09 -5.74
CA ILE A 115 -2.58 3.36 -7.01
C ILE A 115 -3.22 1.99 -6.77
N VAL A 116 -4.36 1.75 -7.40
CA VAL A 116 -5.09 0.49 -7.22
C VAL A 116 -4.53 -0.56 -8.16
N SER A 117 -3.96 -1.62 -7.58
CA SER A 117 -3.59 -2.82 -8.34
C SER A 117 -4.84 -3.67 -8.58
N ILE A 118 -5.09 -4.05 -9.83
CA ILE A 118 -6.24 -4.88 -10.22
C ILE A 118 -5.80 -6.22 -10.79
N ALA A 119 -6.62 -7.25 -10.60
CA ALA A 119 -6.40 -8.56 -11.19
C ALA A 119 -7.72 -9.16 -11.70
N GLY A 120 -7.74 -9.57 -12.95
CA GLY A 120 -8.88 -10.24 -13.58
C GLY A 120 -8.49 -11.62 -14.13
N SER A 121 -9.48 -12.49 -14.26
CA SER A 121 -9.30 -13.82 -14.88
C SER A 121 -9.39 -13.78 -16.40
N ASN A 122 -9.93 -12.69 -16.95
CA ASN A 122 -10.09 -12.45 -18.38
C ASN A 122 -10.15 -10.94 -18.68
N VAL A 123 -10.12 -10.57 -19.96
CA VAL A 123 -10.10 -9.17 -20.41
C VAL A 123 -11.33 -8.39 -19.95
N ASP A 124 -12.50 -9.02 -19.93
CA ASP A 124 -13.76 -8.36 -19.52
C ASP A 124 -13.74 -7.98 -18.03
N GLU A 125 -13.15 -8.82 -17.17
CA GLU A 125 -12.98 -8.48 -15.75
C GLU A 125 -12.02 -7.32 -15.57
N TYR A 126 -10.89 -7.27 -16.29
CA TYR A 126 -9.98 -6.12 -16.25
C TYR A 126 -10.68 -4.83 -16.71
N SER A 127 -11.45 -4.91 -17.78
CA SER A 127 -12.22 -3.76 -18.29
C SER A 127 -13.21 -3.23 -17.26
N LYS A 128 -13.91 -4.12 -16.55
CA LYS A 128 -14.85 -3.72 -15.48
C LYS A 128 -14.16 -3.14 -14.27
N LEU A 129 -12.97 -3.68 -13.90
CA LEU A 129 -12.20 -3.20 -12.77
C LEU A 129 -11.55 -1.83 -13.02
N ALA A 130 -11.34 -1.47 -14.28
CA ALA A 130 -10.70 -0.22 -14.69
C ALA A 130 -11.70 0.95 -14.88
N GLN A 131 -12.99 0.71 -14.78
CA GLN A 131 -14.07 1.71 -14.85
C GLN A 131 -14.34 2.36 -13.50
#